data_0085f98be700f5cfeedb94e55d831632
#
_entry.id   0085f98be700f5cfeedb94e55d831632
#
_cell.length_a   1.000
_cell.length_b   1.000
_cell.length_c   1.000
_cell.angle_alpha   90.00
_cell.angle_beta   90.00
_cell.angle_gamma   90.00
#
_symmetry.space_group_name_H-M   'P 1'
#
loop_
_entity.id
_entity.type
_entity.pdbx_description
1 polymer ?
#
loop_
_entity_poly.entity_id
_entity_poly.type
_entity_poly.pdbx_seq_one_letter_code
_entity_poly.pdbx_strand_id
1 'polypeptide(L)'
;KYYNLYNTLKLLNEKASAEFSSVKLERYQYYSGKAPAEVYVEEPFPYKVRDKESMKQYLDADTKIQEKLLKVKYYEIMLSFLEEVIKSINNRTFQIKNAIDWQSFTAGYG
;
A
#
# COMPACT_ATOMS: atom_id res chain seq x y z
N LYS A 1 -15.56 14.00 -4.79
CA LYS A 1 -15.92 12.74 -4.16
C LYS A 1 -14.81 11.69 -4.24
N TYR A 2 -14.37 11.38 -5.44
CA TYR A 2 -13.31 10.38 -5.64
C TYR A 2 -11.95 10.86 -5.15
N TYR A 3 -11.67 12.15 -5.25
CA TYR A 3 -10.42 12.72 -4.74
C TYR A 3 -10.31 12.63 -3.22
N ASN A 4 -11.41 12.85 -2.50
CA ASN A 4 -11.44 12.71 -1.05
C ASN A 4 -11.19 11.26 -0.63
N LEU A 5 -11.83 10.31 -1.32
CA LEU A 5 -11.62 8.89 -1.08
C LEU A 5 -10.18 8.49 -1.40
N TYR A 6 -9.63 8.97 -2.51
CA TYR A 6 -8.25 8.72 -2.90
C TYR A 6 -7.27 9.21 -1.82
N ASN A 7 -7.44 10.44 -1.34
CA ASN A 7 -6.58 11.00 -0.31
C ASN A 7 -6.69 10.24 1.01
N THR A 8 -7.90 9.83 1.39
CA THR A 8 -8.12 9.02 2.59
C THR A 8 -7.40 7.68 2.48
N LEU A 9 -7.54 6.99 1.35
CA LEU A 9 -6.88 5.71 1.13
C LEU A 9 -5.36 5.86 1.08
N LYS A 10 -4.86 6.96 0.53
CA LYS A 10 -3.42 7.24 0.49
C LYS A 10 -2.85 7.38 1.90
N LEU A 11 -3.56 8.09 2.78
CA LEU A 11 -3.16 8.22 4.19
C LEU A 11 -3.20 6.88 4.91
N LEU A 12 -4.24 6.08 4.67
CA LEU A 12 -4.36 4.74 5.23
C LEU A 12 -3.24 3.82 4.74
N ASN A 13 -2.85 3.95 3.48
CA ASN A 13 -1.73 3.18 2.93
C ASN A 13 -0.41 3.60 3.56
N GLU A 14 -0.19 4.88 3.78
CA GLU A 14 1.02 5.37 4.46
C GLU A 14 1.08 4.84 5.90
N LYS A 15 -0.05 4.84 6.60
CA LYS A 15 -0.14 4.28 7.95
C LYS A 15 0.15 2.78 7.93
N ALA A 16 -0.44 2.04 6.99
CA ALA A 16 -0.21 0.60 6.85
C ALA A 16 1.26 0.30 6.53
N SER A 17 1.89 1.11 5.68
CA SER A 17 3.32 0.97 5.34
C SER A 17 4.21 1.22 6.56
N ALA A 18 3.87 2.19 7.39
CA ALA A 18 4.60 2.47 8.64
C ALA A 18 4.46 1.30 9.62
N GLU A 19 3.26 0.76 9.76
CA GLU A 19 3.02 -0.43 10.60
C GLU A 19 3.81 -1.64 10.09
N PHE A 20 3.83 -1.84 8.77
CA PHE A 20 4.60 -2.90 8.14
C PHE A 20 6.09 -2.77 8.46
N SER A 21 6.65 -1.58 8.30
CA SER A 21 8.06 -1.31 8.61
C SER A 21 8.39 -1.55 10.08
N SER A 22 7.50 -1.12 10.98
CA SER A 22 7.66 -1.33 12.42
C SER A 22 7.65 -2.81 12.79
N VAL A 23 6.69 -3.57 12.27
CA VAL A 23 6.57 -5.01 12.53
C VAL A 23 7.78 -5.75 11.95
N LYS A 24 8.22 -5.36 10.76
CA LYS A 24 9.39 -5.97 10.13
C LYS A 24 10.64 -5.78 10.99
N LEU A 25 10.84 -4.59 11.54
CA LEU A 25 11.96 -4.30 12.43
C LEU A 25 11.86 -5.11 13.73
N GLU A 26 10.67 -5.16 14.34
CA GLU A 26 10.42 -5.94 15.55
C GLU A 26 10.75 -7.43 15.34
N ARG A 27 10.30 -7.99 14.23
CA ARG A 27 10.56 -9.39 13.91
C ARG A 27 12.04 -9.62 13.58
N TYR A 28 12.68 -8.67 12.92
CA TYR A 28 14.12 -8.72 12.69
C TYR A 28 14.89 -8.81 14.01
N GLN A 29 14.54 -7.95 14.97
CA GLN A 29 15.16 -7.95 16.30
C GLN A 29 14.88 -9.26 17.05
N TYR A 30 13.67 -9.77 16.93
CA TYR A 30 13.27 -11.04 17.53
C TYR A 30 14.15 -12.19 17.00
N TYR A 31 14.27 -12.32 15.70
CA TYR A 31 15.06 -13.41 15.11
C TYR A 31 16.56 -13.26 15.34
N SER A 32 17.04 -12.03 15.49
CA SER A 32 18.47 -11.79 15.78
C SER A 32 18.82 -11.89 17.24
N GLY A 33 17.85 -12.10 18.12
CA GLY A 33 18.05 -12.24 19.56
C GLY A 33 18.18 -10.92 20.32
N LYS A 34 17.79 -9.80 19.70
CA LYS A 34 17.89 -8.46 20.26
C LYS A 34 16.59 -7.91 20.84
N ALA A 35 15.49 -8.67 20.76
CA ALA A 35 14.21 -8.26 21.31
C ALA A 35 14.24 -8.30 22.84
N PRO A 36 13.31 -7.57 23.53
CA PRO A 36 13.21 -7.66 25.00
C PRO A 36 12.93 -9.09 25.46
N ALA A 37 13.43 -9.43 26.64
CA ALA A 37 13.28 -10.78 27.22
C ALA A 37 11.82 -11.23 27.31
N GLU A 38 10.91 -10.30 27.55
CA GLU A 38 9.48 -10.55 27.67
C GLU A 38 8.90 -11.18 26.40
N VAL A 39 9.40 -10.79 25.24
CA VAL A 39 8.96 -11.31 23.94
C VAL A 39 9.29 -12.81 23.84
N TYR A 40 10.45 -13.22 24.32
CA TYR A 40 10.87 -14.62 24.29
C TYR A 40 10.16 -15.50 25.32
N VAL A 41 9.59 -14.89 26.35
CA VAL A 41 8.76 -15.61 27.32
C VAL A 41 7.44 -16.02 26.66
N GLU A 42 6.83 -15.11 25.93
CA GLU A 42 5.55 -15.35 25.22
C GLU A 42 5.73 -16.22 23.98
N GLU A 43 6.80 -15.98 23.24
CA GLU A 43 7.10 -16.66 21.98
C GLU A 43 8.57 -17.10 21.98
N PRO A 44 8.88 -18.29 22.51
CA PRO A 44 10.26 -18.78 22.57
C PRO A 44 10.87 -18.99 21.17
N PHE A 45 12.11 -18.56 21.01
CA PHE A 45 12.87 -18.77 19.79
C PHE A 45 14.31 -19.13 20.19
N PRO A 46 14.68 -20.42 20.16
CA PRO A 46 15.97 -20.86 20.67
C PRO A 46 17.17 -20.55 19.79
N TYR A 47 16.93 -20.06 18.57
CA TYR A 47 17.98 -19.76 17.61
C TYR A 47 18.27 -18.28 17.54
N LYS A 48 19.46 -17.94 17.02
CA LYS A 48 19.82 -16.57 16.68
C LYS A 48 20.24 -16.55 15.22
N VAL A 49 19.49 -15.87 14.40
CA VAL A 49 19.78 -15.76 12.98
C VAL A 49 20.83 -14.67 12.79
N ARG A 50 21.96 -15.02 12.19
CA ARG A 50 23.09 -14.10 12.00
C ARG A 50 23.39 -13.76 10.55
N ASP A 51 23.10 -14.65 9.62
CA ASP A 51 23.35 -14.43 8.20
C ASP A 51 22.14 -13.84 7.49
N LYS A 52 22.39 -13.08 6.43
CA LYS A 52 21.34 -12.39 5.69
C LYS A 52 20.36 -13.33 4.99
N GLU A 53 20.86 -14.44 4.47
CA GLU A 53 20.04 -15.40 3.73
C GLU A 53 19.00 -16.05 4.62
N SER A 54 19.43 -16.57 5.77
CA SER A 54 18.52 -17.19 6.74
C SER A 54 17.55 -16.15 7.29
N MET A 55 18.03 -14.94 7.60
CA MET A 55 17.19 -13.85 8.08
C MET A 55 16.09 -13.53 7.09
N LYS A 56 16.42 -13.44 5.81
CA LYS A 56 15.44 -13.19 4.76
C LYS A 56 14.36 -14.28 4.73
N GLN A 57 14.75 -15.54 4.83
CA GLN A 57 13.82 -16.66 4.86
C GLN A 57 12.87 -16.59 6.04
N TYR A 58 13.37 -16.30 7.24
CA TYR A 58 12.54 -16.16 8.43
C TYR A 58 11.58 -14.97 8.33
N LEU A 59 12.06 -13.83 7.82
CA LEU A 59 11.22 -12.65 7.65
C LEU A 59 10.14 -12.87 6.59
N ASP A 60 10.48 -13.50 5.48
CA ASP A 60 9.54 -13.78 4.39
C ASP A 60 8.46 -14.77 4.82
N ALA A 61 8.78 -15.69 5.72
CA ALA A 61 7.85 -16.69 6.23
C ALA A 61 7.07 -16.21 7.46
N ASP A 62 7.38 -15.05 8.00
CA ASP A 62 6.75 -14.53 9.22
C ASP A 62 5.31 -14.11 8.94
N THR A 63 4.36 -14.71 9.66
CA THR A 63 2.92 -14.45 9.45
C THR A 63 2.52 -13.03 9.86
N LYS A 64 3.14 -12.47 10.90
CA LYS A 64 2.85 -11.11 11.36
C LYS A 64 3.27 -10.08 10.33
N ILE A 65 4.43 -10.28 9.70
CA ILE A 65 4.91 -9.43 8.60
C ILE A 65 4.01 -9.58 7.39
N GLN A 66 3.61 -10.82 7.04
CA GLN A 66 2.74 -11.10 5.90
C GLN A 66 1.38 -10.42 6.05
N GLU A 67 0.78 -10.44 7.24
CA GLU A 67 -0.49 -9.76 7.51
C GLU A 67 -0.40 -8.27 7.24
N LYS A 68 0.67 -7.62 7.70
CA LYS A 68 0.87 -6.19 7.48
C LYS A 68 1.16 -5.88 6.01
N LEU A 69 1.91 -6.74 5.34
CA LEU A 69 2.19 -6.61 3.91
C LEU A 69 0.91 -6.72 3.07
N LEU A 70 0.04 -7.67 3.39
CA LEU A 70 -1.24 -7.84 2.69
C LEU A 70 -2.11 -6.59 2.82
N LYS A 71 -2.11 -5.96 3.99
CA LYS A 71 -2.85 -4.72 4.21
C LYS A 71 -2.32 -3.58 3.33
N VAL A 72 -0.99 -3.44 3.24
CA VAL A 72 -0.35 -2.47 2.34
C VAL A 72 -0.74 -2.74 0.89
N LYS A 73 -0.65 -4.00 0.46
CA LYS A 73 -1.01 -4.41 -0.91
C LYS A 73 -2.47 -4.14 -1.21
N TYR A 74 -3.36 -4.37 -0.25
CA TYR A 74 -4.78 -4.08 -0.40
C TYR A 74 -5.00 -2.60 -0.71
N TYR A 75 -4.39 -1.70 0.06
CA TYR A 75 -4.52 -0.27 -0.17
C TYR A 75 -3.87 0.17 -1.48
N GLU A 76 -2.74 -0.42 -1.87
CA GLU A 76 -2.10 -0.15 -3.15
C GLU A 76 -3.03 -0.49 -4.33
N ILE A 77 -3.69 -1.64 -4.26
CA ILE A 77 -4.64 -2.09 -5.28
C ILE A 77 -5.84 -1.13 -5.34
N MET A 78 -6.38 -0.75 -4.19
CA MET A 78 -7.50 0.19 -4.13
C MET A 78 -7.13 1.55 -4.69
N LEU A 79 -5.92 2.05 -4.40
CA LEU A 79 -5.43 3.32 -4.93
C LEU A 79 -5.25 3.26 -6.45
N SER A 80 -4.68 2.18 -6.96
CA SER A 80 -4.54 1.98 -8.41
C SER A 80 -5.88 1.97 -9.11
N PHE A 81 -6.86 1.29 -8.53
CA PHE A 81 -8.22 1.25 -9.07
C PHE A 81 -8.83 2.66 -9.11
N LEU A 82 -8.72 3.42 -8.01
CA LEU A 82 -9.25 4.78 -7.96
C LEU A 82 -8.54 5.72 -8.93
N GLU A 83 -7.23 5.57 -9.10
CA GLU A 83 -6.47 6.34 -10.09
C GLU A 83 -7.02 6.11 -11.49
N GLU A 84 -7.32 4.87 -11.85
CA GLU A 84 -7.90 4.53 -13.14
C GLU A 84 -9.32 5.10 -13.28
N VAL A 85 -10.14 5.05 -12.23
CA VAL A 85 -11.48 5.64 -12.23
C VAL A 85 -11.42 7.15 -12.45
N ILE A 86 -10.57 7.84 -11.70
CA ILE A 86 -10.41 9.30 -11.80
C ILE A 86 -9.92 9.68 -13.20
N LYS A 87 -8.96 8.95 -13.73
CA LYS A 87 -8.42 9.14 -15.07
C LYS A 87 -9.49 8.97 -16.13
N SER A 88 -10.30 7.92 -16.03
CA SER A 88 -11.44 7.65 -16.91
C SER A 88 -12.45 8.80 -16.90
N ILE A 89 -12.81 9.29 -15.70
CA ILE A 89 -13.75 10.40 -15.55
C ILE A 89 -13.19 11.66 -16.18
N ASN A 90 -11.93 11.98 -15.94
CA ASN A 90 -11.27 13.17 -16.50
C ASN A 90 -11.21 13.09 -18.03
N ASN A 91 -10.86 11.95 -18.59
CA ASN A 91 -10.83 11.74 -20.04
C ASN A 91 -12.22 11.87 -20.66
N ARG A 92 -13.22 11.30 -20.01
CA ARG A 92 -14.60 11.36 -20.46
C ARG A 92 -15.12 12.81 -20.46
N THR A 93 -14.85 13.54 -19.40
CA THR A 93 -15.21 14.96 -19.30
C THR A 93 -14.53 15.77 -20.40
N PHE A 94 -13.26 15.53 -20.66
CA PHE A 94 -12.50 16.19 -21.72
C PHE A 94 -13.10 15.90 -23.10
N GLN A 95 -13.45 14.66 -23.38
CA GLN A 95 -14.07 14.26 -24.65
C GLN A 95 -15.43 14.94 -24.86
N ILE A 96 -16.26 15.00 -23.83
CA ILE A 96 -17.57 15.66 -23.89
C ILE A 96 -17.39 17.16 -24.18
N LYS A 97 -16.45 17.81 -23.49
CA LYS A 97 -16.16 19.22 -23.68
C LYS A 97 -15.72 19.51 -25.12
N ASN A 98 -14.82 18.69 -25.66
CA ASN A 98 -14.36 18.84 -27.05
C ASN A 98 -15.49 18.65 -28.06
N ALA A 99 -16.37 17.69 -27.81
CA ALA A 99 -17.54 17.45 -28.71
C ALA A 99 -18.49 18.66 -28.71
N ILE A 100 -18.74 19.26 -27.54
CA ILE A 100 -19.59 20.46 -27.42
C ILE A 100 -18.95 21.64 -28.15
N ASP A 101 -17.65 21.87 -27.94
CA ASP A 101 -16.92 22.96 -28.62
C ASP A 101 -16.96 22.81 -30.12
N TRP A 102 -16.79 21.59 -30.62
CA TRP A 102 -16.90 21.29 -32.06
C TRP A 102 -18.31 21.55 -32.62
N GLN A 103 -19.35 21.16 -31.92
CA GLN A 103 -20.74 21.40 -32.31
C GLN A 103 -21.03 22.90 -32.35
N SER A 104 -20.57 23.64 -31.34
CA SER A 104 -20.74 25.12 -31.32
C SER A 104 -20.05 25.79 -32.49
N PHE A 105 -18.85 25.35 -32.83
CA PHE A 105 -18.09 25.84 -33.98
C PHE A 105 -18.84 25.59 -35.28
N THR A 106 -19.29 24.36 -35.47
CA THR A 106 -20.04 23.96 -36.69
C THR A 106 -21.35 24.76 -36.81
N ALA A 107 -22.09 24.93 -35.71
CA ALA A 107 -23.34 25.70 -35.69
C ALA A 107 -23.11 27.18 -35.99
N GLY A 108 -21.99 27.73 -35.55
CA GLY A 108 -21.64 29.13 -35.81
C GLY A 108 -21.32 29.42 -37.27
N TYR A 109 -20.90 28.41 -38.04
CA TYR A 109 -20.54 28.55 -39.44
C TYR A 109 -21.56 27.91 -40.42
N GLY A 110 -22.43 27.12 -39.85
CA GLY A 110 -23.45 26.41 -40.61
C GLY A 110 -24.80 27.01 -40.48
#